data_6f11cb0a35268c35630e9d60497bca25
#
_entry.id   6f11cb0a35268c35630e9d60497bca25
#
_cell.length_a   1.000
_cell.length_b   1.000
_cell.length_c   1.000
_cell.angle_alpha   90.00
_cell.angle_beta   90.00
_cell.angle_gamma   90.00
#
_symmetry.space_group_name_H-M   'P 1'
#
loop_
_entity.id
_entity.type
_entity.pdbx_description
1 polymer ?
#
loop_
_entity_poly.entity_id
_entity_poly.type
_entity_poly.pdbx_seq_one_letter_code
_entity_poly.pdbx_strand_id
1 'polypeptide(L)'
;FVPNKRFGGVTLGGKIAPIFFNTQEDSGSLPIEVDVSKLEMGDVIDVLPYDGKLLKNGETVAEFALKSDVLLDEVRAGGRINLIIGRSLTAKAREFLGLPASTVFRLPTAPAESKAGFTLAQKMVGRAVGLPEGQGVRPGTYCEPKMTSVGSQDTTGPMTRDELKD
;
A
#
# COMPACT_ATOMS: atom_id res chain seq x y z
N PHE A 1 -6.40 14.48 -10.04
CA PHE A 1 -6.83 14.89 -8.70
C PHE A 1 -5.73 15.58 -7.92
N VAL A 2 -4.50 15.19 -8.10
CA VAL A 2 -3.36 15.87 -7.50
C VAL A 2 -2.60 16.55 -8.62
N PRO A 3 -2.78 17.87 -8.81
CA PRO A 3 -2.22 18.60 -9.94
C PRO A 3 -0.70 18.52 -9.99
N ASN A 4 -0.05 18.27 -8.86
CA ASN A 4 1.39 18.16 -8.78
C ASN A 4 1.79 17.15 -7.71
N LYS A 5 1.88 15.88 -8.11
CA LYS A 5 2.29 14.78 -7.24
C LYS A 5 3.72 14.90 -6.68
N ARG A 6 4.55 15.83 -7.18
CA ARG A 6 5.89 16.10 -6.61
C ARG A 6 5.83 16.67 -5.20
N PHE A 7 4.73 17.35 -4.85
CA PHE A 7 4.54 17.93 -3.52
C PHE A 7 3.64 17.08 -2.64
N GLY A 8 3.32 15.87 -3.10
CA GLY A 8 2.38 15.00 -2.43
C GLY A 8 0.94 15.50 -2.54
N GLY A 9 0.04 14.64 -2.14
CA GLY A 9 -1.38 14.97 -1.97
C GLY A 9 -1.89 14.16 -0.80
N VAL A 10 -2.71 14.79 0.02
CA VAL A 10 -3.39 14.11 1.12
C VAL A 10 -4.88 14.18 0.88
N THR A 11 -5.54 13.05 0.94
CA THR A 11 -7.00 12.97 0.88
C THR A 11 -7.53 12.53 2.24
N LEU A 12 -8.32 13.37 2.87
CA LEU A 12 -8.99 13.07 4.14
C LEU A 12 -10.46 12.76 3.89
N GLY A 13 -10.98 11.72 4.51
CA GLY A 13 -12.40 11.39 4.42
C GLY A 13 -12.83 10.40 5.49
N GLY A 14 -14.10 10.48 5.94
CA GLY A 14 -14.65 9.55 6.92
C GLY A 14 -14.65 8.12 6.39
N LYS A 15 -14.97 7.95 5.10
CA LYS A 15 -14.88 6.70 4.36
C LYS A 15 -14.45 7.00 2.93
N ILE A 16 -13.43 6.33 2.46
CA ILE A 16 -12.92 6.49 1.09
C ILE A 16 -13.28 5.23 0.29
N ALA A 17 -13.93 5.42 -0.87
CA ALA A 17 -14.28 4.30 -1.73
C ALA A 17 -13.02 3.52 -2.14
N PRO A 18 -13.05 2.17 -2.12
CA PRO A 18 -11.86 1.36 -2.34
C PRO A 18 -11.13 1.63 -3.65
N ILE A 19 -11.85 1.84 -4.75
CA ILE A 19 -11.26 2.17 -6.05
C ILE A 19 -10.51 3.51 -5.97
N PHE A 20 -11.11 4.52 -5.35
CA PHE A 20 -10.46 5.82 -5.20
C PHE A 20 -9.26 5.76 -4.25
N PHE A 21 -9.37 4.97 -3.17
CA PHE A 21 -8.26 4.72 -2.26
C PHE A 21 -7.06 4.14 -3.01
N ASN A 22 -7.26 3.07 -3.79
CA ASN A 22 -6.20 2.45 -4.58
C ASN A 22 -5.61 3.40 -5.62
N THR A 23 -6.43 4.21 -6.28
CA THR A 23 -5.94 5.23 -7.24
C THR A 23 -5.03 6.25 -6.56
N GLN A 24 -5.31 6.59 -5.29
CA GLN A 24 -4.43 7.46 -4.51
C GLN A 24 -3.08 6.80 -4.23
N GLU A 25 -3.08 5.54 -3.81
CA GLU A 25 -1.86 4.75 -3.59
C GLU A 25 -1.01 4.67 -4.87
N ASP A 26 -1.62 4.34 -6.00
CA ASP A 26 -0.93 4.25 -7.29
C ASP A 26 -0.35 5.59 -7.75
N SER A 27 -1.02 6.69 -7.45
CA SER A 27 -0.55 8.04 -7.80
C SER A 27 0.51 8.61 -6.85
N GLY A 28 0.81 7.93 -5.75
CA GLY A 28 1.72 8.42 -4.70
C GLY A 28 1.10 9.49 -3.79
N SER A 29 -0.23 9.56 -3.73
CA SER A 29 -0.96 10.39 -2.75
C SER A 29 -1.22 9.60 -1.47
N LEU A 30 -1.50 10.29 -0.37
CA LEU A 30 -1.78 9.70 0.93
C LEU A 30 -3.29 9.74 1.24
N PRO A 31 -4.02 8.63 1.10
CA PRO A 31 -5.41 8.54 1.54
C PRO A 31 -5.49 8.21 3.03
N ILE A 32 -6.25 8.99 3.79
CA ILE A 32 -6.45 8.83 5.23
C ILE A 32 -7.95 8.79 5.53
N GLU A 33 -8.43 7.68 6.08
CA GLU A 33 -9.78 7.60 6.63
C GLU A 33 -9.78 8.15 8.06
N VAL A 34 -10.46 9.26 8.26
CA VAL A 34 -10.51 9.99 9.53
C VAL A 34 -11.80 10.82 9.61
N ASP A 35 -12.28 11.06 10.81
CA ASP A 35 -13.41 11.96 11.01
C ASP A 35 -13.03 13.41 10.65
N VAL A 36 -13.69 13.94 9.63
CA VAL A 36 -13.50 15.29 9.11
C VAL A 36 -14.61 16.27 9.54
N SER A 37 -15.51 15.86 10.44
CA SER A 37 -16.66 16.67 10.85
C SER A 37 -16.31 18.00 11.51
N LYS A 38 -15.09 18.12 12.04
CA LYS A 38 -14.56 19.33 12.68
C LYS A 38 -13.77 20.23 11.73
N LEU A 39 -13.67 19.85 10.46
CA LEU A 39 -12.93 20.58 9.45
C LEU A 39 -13.88 21.34 8.50
N GLU A 40 -13.49 22.53 8.13
CA GLU A 40 -14.22 23.36 7.19
C GLU A 40 -13.36 23.74 6.00
N MET A 41 -14.01 24.13 4.91
CA MET A 41 -13.30 24.60 3.72
C MET A 41 -12.47 25.85 4.03
N GLY A 42 -11.20 25.80 3.72
CA GLY A 42 -10.22 26.85 3.98
C GLY A 42 -9.43 26.70 5.28
N ASP A 43 -9.72 25.69 6.07
CA ASP A 43 -8.91 25.38 7.25
C ASP A 43 -7.46 25.05 6.87
N VAL A 44 -6.53 25.55 7.65
CA VAL A 44 -5.12 25.13 7.62
C VAL A 44 -4.91 24.10 8.71
N ILE A 45 -4.46 22.92 8.33
CA ILE A 45 -4.26 21.79 9.22
C ILE A 45 -2.86 21.20 9.05
N ASP A 46 -2.33 20.65 10.14
CA ASP A 46 -1.13 19.84 10.12
C ASP A 46 -1.51 18.37 10.15
N VAL A 47 -0.97 17.58 9.21
CA VAL A 47 -1.14 16.15 9.16
C VAL A 47 0.13 15.49 9.64
N LEU A 48 0.05 14.75 10.74
CA LEU A 48 1.16 14.01 11.33
C LEU A 48 0.97 12.51 11.09
N PRO A 49 1.36 12.01 9.91
CA PRO A 49 1.00 10.65 9.49
C PRO A 49 1.69 9.55 10.32
N TYR A 50 2.86 9.82 10.89
CA TYR A 50 3.55 8.87 11.77
C TYR A 50 2.93 8.81 13.17
N ASP A 51 2.33 9.90 13.62
CA ASP A 51 1.68 10.00 14.94
C ASP A 51 0.18 9.68 14.86
N GLY A 52 -0.37 9.60 13.64
CA GLY A 52 -1.79 9.36 13.41
C GLY A 52 -2.68 10.52 13.87
N LYS A 53 -2.24 11.76 13.70
CA LYS A 53 -2.95 12.94 14.21
C LYS A 53 -3.17 14.00 13.16
N LEU A 54 -4.34 14.67 13.27
CA LEU A 54 -4.65 15.93 12.59
C LEU A 54 -4.66 17.04 13.63
N LEU A 55 -3.96 18.12 13.34
CA LEU A 55 -3.95 19.31 14.18
C LEU A 55 -4.57 20.49 13.41
N LYS A 56 -5.30 21.33 14.13
CA LYS A 56 -5.80 22.63 13.68
C LYS A 56 -5.42 23.66 14.75
N ASN A 57 -4.67 24.69 14.38
CA ASN A 57 -4.13 25.68 15.31
C ASN A 57 -3.30 25.09 16.47
N GLY A 58 -2.58 23.98 16.20
CA GLY A 58 -1.77 23.30 17.20
C GLY A 58 -2.53 22.34 18.12
N GLU A 59 -3.86 22.27 18.03
CA GLU A 59 -4.68 21.35 18.83
C GLU A 59 -5.07 20.10 18.02
N THR A 60 -5.06 18.92 18.64
CA THR A 60 -5.50 17.68 17.98
C THR A 60 -7.01 17.71 17.78
N VAL A 61 -7.44 17.73 16.51
CA VAL A 61 -8.86 17.71 16.15
C VAL A 61 -9.39 16.32 15.80
N ALA A 62 -8.51 15.43 15.33
CA ALA A 62 -8.84 14.02 15.07
C ALA A 62 -7.60 13.14 15.16
N GLU A 63 -7.82 11.86 15.43
CA GLU A 63 -6.79 10.81 15.40
C GLU A 63 -7.17 9.75 14.36
N PHE A 64 -6.17 9.13 13.73
CA PHE A 64 -6.38 8.10 12.72
C PHE A 64 -5.30 7.01 12.79
N ALA A 65 -5.63 5.87 12.22
CA ALA A 65 -4.64 4.83 11.93
C ALA A 65 -4.59 4.59 10.41
N LEU A 66 -3.41 4.53 9.85
CA LEU A 66 -3.26 4.17 8.44
C LEU A 66 -3.69 2.71 8.22
N LYS A 67 -4.31 2.41 7.08
CA LYS A 67 -4.71 1.04 6.73
C LYS A 67 -3.53 0.07 6.61
N SER A 68 -2.36 0.61 6.32
CA SER A 68 -1.13 -0.16 6.20
C SER A 68 0.08 0.74 6.51
N ASP A 69 1.07 0.18 7.17
CA ASP A 69 2.36 0.85 7.42
C ASP A 69 3.15 1.14 6.13
N VAL A 70 2.78 0.46 5.04
CA VAL A 70 3.43 0.60 3.73
C VAL A 70 3.00 1.86 2.99
N LEU A 71 1.83 2.44 3.32
CA LEU A 71 1.30 3.63 2.64
C LEU A 71 2.28 4.80 2.60
N LEU A 72 3.01 5.05 3.68
CA LEU A 72 4.00 6.13 3.71
C LEU A 72 5.19 5.84 2.80
N ASP A 73 5.56 4.58 2.65
CA ASP A 73 6.62 4.17 1.75
C ASP A 73 6.17 4.29 0.28
N GLU A 74 4.90 4.03 -0.01
CA GLU A 74 4.30 4.26 -1.34
C GLU A 74 4.36 5.74 -1.72
N VAL A 75 3.97 6.63 -0.80
CA VAL A 75 4.07 8.09 -1.00
C VAL A 75 5.54 8.50 -1.24
N ARG A 76 6.48 8.00 -0.43
CA ARG A 76 7.92 8.31 -0.56
C ARG A 76 8.50 7.80 -1.88
N ALA A 77 8.04 6.66 -2.37
CA ALA A 77 8.45 6.09 -3.66
C ALA A 77 7.79 6.77 -4.87
N GLY A 78 6.73 7.56 -4.65
CA GLY A 78 5.96 8.19 -5.71
C GLY A 78 4.88 7.29 -6.32
N GLY A 79 4.45 6.28 -5.58
CA GLY A 79 3.37 5.35 -5.93
C GLY A 79 3.73 3.89 -5.66
N ARG A 80 2.68 3.07 -5.61
CA ARG A 80 2.78 1.64 -5.28
C ARG A 80 3.68 0.86 -6.26
N ILE A 81 3.51 1.08 -7.55
CA ILE A 81 4.30 0.40 -8.59
C ILE A 81 5.79 0.73 -8.44
N ASN A 82 6.11 2.00 -8.28
CA ASN A 82 7.49 2.44 -8.05
C ASN A 82 8.12 1.79 -6.81
N LEU A 83 7.34 1.64 -5.74
CA LEU A 83 7.78 0.97 -4.52
C LEU A 83 8.09 -0.52 -4.78
N ILE A 84 7.21 -1.23 -5.48
CA ILE A 84 7.36 -2.65 -5.80
C ILE A 84 8.62 -2.88 -6.65
N ILE A 85 8.75 -2.13 -7.75
CA ILE A 85 9.91 -2.21 -8.65
C ILE A 85 11.21 -1.88 -7.91
N GLY A 86 11.24 -0.75 -7.19
CA GLY A 86 12.41 -0.30 -6.46
C GLY A 86 12.84 -1.30 -5.38
N ARG A 87 11.90 -1.91 -4.69
CA ARG A 87 12.14 -2.94 -3.68
C ARG A 87 12.76 -4.21 -4.30
N SER A 88 12.19 -4.69 -5.40
CA SER A 88 12.68 -5.87 -6.12
C SER A 88 14.10 -5.65 -6.67
N LEU A 89 14.34 -4.51 -7.32
CA LEU A 89 15.68 -4.17 -7.84
C LEU A 89 16.70 -4.03 -6.72
N THR A 90 16.35 -3.38 -5.62
CA THR A 90 17.22 -3.22 -4.45
C THR A 90 17.57 -4.58 -3.84
N ALA A 91 16.57 -5.47 -3.70
CA ALA A 91 16.81 -6.82 -3.16
C ALA A 91 17.80 -7.61 -4.03
N LYS A 92 17.60 -7.65 -5.34
CA LYS A 92 18.50 -8.32 -6.30
C LYS A 92 19.91 -7.74 -6.29
N ALA A 93 20.03 -6.41 -6.28
CA ALA A 93 21.33 -5.76 -6.24
C ALA A 93 22.11 -6.06 -4.95
N ARG A 94 21.41 -6.04 -3.81
CA ARG A 94 22.04 -6.34 -2.51
C ARG A 94 22.43 -7.81 -2.40
N GLU A 95 21.61 -8.73 -2.90
CA GLU A 95 21.95 -10.15 -3.00
C GLU A 95 23.20 -10.38 -3.84
N PHE A 96 23.28 -9.76 -5.03
CA PHE A 96 24.45 -9.84 -5.90
C PHE A 96 25.72 -9.32 -5.24
N LEU A 97 25.62 -8.27 -4.43
CA LEU A 97 26.73 -7.65 -3.70
C LEU A 97 27.04 -8.32 -2.36
N GLY A 98 26.32 -9.38 -1.97
CA GLY A 98 26.48 -10.06 -0.67
C GLY A 98 26.11 -9.16 0.52
N LEU A 99 25.26 -8.15 0.32
CA LEU A 99 24.82 -7.23 1.37
C LEU A 99 23.55 -7.76 2.07
N PRO A 100 23.35 -7.43 3.36
CA PRO A 100 22.13 -7.81 4.07
C PRO A 100 20.90 -7.16 3.43
N ALA A 101 19.70 -7.70 3.68
CA ALA A 101 18.45 -7.16 3.18
C ALA A 101 18.28 -5.67 3.54
N SER A 102 17.61 -4.92 2.67
CA SER A 102 17.33 -3.50 2.92
C SER A 102 16.21 -3.35 3.96
N THR A 103 16.37 -2.41 4.89
CA THR A 103 15.37 -2.03 5.90
C THR A 103 14.79 -0.63 5.64
N VAL A 104 15.08 -0.03 4.49
CA VAL A 104 14.66 1.35 4.16
C VAL A 104 13.15 1.44 3.96
N PHE A 105 12.56 0.42 3.36
CA PHE A 105 11.12 0.33 3.15
C PHE A 105 10.53 -0.79 3.98
N ARG A 106 9.34 -0.53 4.51
CA ARG A 106 8.63 -1.47 5.37
C ARG A 106 7.96 -2.56 4.55
N LEU A 107 7.86 -3.74 5.13
CA LEU A 107 6.91 -4.77 4.72
C LEU A 107 5.75 -4.76 5.72
N PRO A 108 4.53 -5.16 5.31
CA PRO A 108 3.45 -5.37 6.24
C PRO A 108 3.88 -6.31 7.38
N THR A 109 3.43 -6.02 8.58
CA THR A 109 3.67 -6.92 9.72
C THR A 109 3.00 -8.26 9.44
N ALA A 110 3.76 -9.33 9.52
CA ALA A 110 3.21 -10.67 9.32
C ALA A 110 2.15 -10.96 10.40
N PRO A 111 1.05 -11.63 10.03
CA PRO A 111 0.03 -12.01 11.01
C PRO A 111 0.59 -13.00 12.02
N ALA A 112 -0.01 -13.05 13.21
CA ALA A 112 0.34 -14.03 14.23
C ALA A 112 0.21 -15.47 13.69
N GLU A 113 1.07 -16.35 14.14
CA GLU A 113 1.00 -17.77 13.79
C GLU A 113 -0.36 -18.36 14.22
N SER A 114 -0.91 -19.21 13.36
CA SER A 114 -2.19 -19.85 13.60
C SER A 114 -2.13 -21.34 13.20
N LYS A 115 -2.63 -22.19 14.08
CA LYS A 115 -2.78 -23.63 13.83
C LYS A 115 -4.02 -23.95 12.98
N ALA A 116 -4.88 -22.97 12.67
CA ALA A 116 -6.04 -23.18 11.83
C ALA A 116 -5.64 -23.63 10.42
N GLY A 117 -6.43 -24.48 9.80
CA GLY A 117 -6.26 -24.89 8.41
C GLY A 117 -6.24 -23.69 7.46
N PHE A 118 -5.80 -23.91 6.23
CA PHE A 118 -5.81 -22.90 5.18
C PHE A 118 -7.06 -23.03 4.31
N THR A 119 -7.65 -21.89 3.93
CA THR A 119 -8.71 -21.85 2.92
C THR A 119 -8.16 -22.19 1.53
N LEU A 120 -9.06 -22.49 0.58
CA LEU A 120 -8.65 -22.75 -0.80
C LEU A 120 -7.87 -21.57 -1.40
N ALA A 121 -8.36 -20.35 -1.21
CA ALA A 121 -7.69 -19.13 -1.70
C ALA A 121 -6.27 -18.99 -1.12
N GLN A 122 -6.10 -19.21 0.18
CA GLN A 122 -4.79 -19.17 0.83
C GLN A 122 -3.81 -20.21 0.25
N LYS A 123 -4.31 -21.43 -0.02
CA LYS A 123 -3.52 -22.50 -0.64
C LYS A 123 -3.15 -22.19 -2.10
N MET A 124 -4.06 -21.56 -2.85
CA MET A 124 -3.77 -21.12 -4.22
C MET A 124 -2.65 -20.08 -4.24
N VAL A 125 -2.70 -19.09 -3.36
CA VAL A 125 -1.60 -18.12 -3.20
C VAL A 125 -0.33 -18.81 -2.73
N GLY A 126 -0.41 -19.73 -1.76
CA GLY A 126 0.74 -20.52 -1.29
C GLY A 126 1.43 -21.28 -2.43
N ARG A 127 0.67 -21.95 -3.30
CA ARG A 127 1.19 -22.59 -4.49
C ARG A 127 1.87 -21.60 -5.45
N ALA A 128 1.29 -20.42 -5.65
CA ALA A 128 1.84 -19.40 -6.53
C ALA A 128 3.16 -18.79 -6.02
N VAL A 129 3.39 -18.79 -4.71
CA VAL A 129 4.67 -18.39 -4.09
C VAL A 129 5.63 -19.57 -3.86
N GLY A 130 5.28 -20.77 -4.31
CA GLY A 130 6.16 -21.95 -4.25
C GLY A 130 6.14 -22.70 -2.91
N LEU A 131 5.13 -22.51 -2.06
CA LEU A 131 5.01 -23.31 -0.84
C LEU A 131 4.62 -24.78 -1.14
N PRO A 132 4.97 -25.72 -0.25
CA PRO A 132 4.56 -27.12 -0.36
C PRO A 132 3.04 -27.29 -0.46
N GLU A 133 2.60 -28.40 -1.06
CA GLU A 133 1.18 -28.71 -1.21
C GLU A 133 0.47 -28.71 0.15
N GLY A 134 -0.74 -28.12 0.18
CA GLY A 134 -1.54 -27.99 1.38
C GLY A 134 -1.20 -26.80 2.27
N GLN A 135 -0.05 -26.17 2.08
CA GLN A 135 0.30 -24.93 2.76
C GLN A 135 -0.31 -23.70 2.04
N GLY A 136 -0.50 -22.62 2.79
CA GLY A 136 -1.11 -21.42 2.29
C GLY A 136 -0.52 -20.14 2.91
N VAL A 137 -0.83 -19.00 2.31
CA VAL A 137 -0.43 -17.68 2.81
C VAL A 137 -1.57 -17.09 3.62
N ARG A 138 -1.30 -16.63 4.83
CA ARG A 138 -2.29 -15.98 5.69
C ARG A 138 -2.59 -14.55 5.20
N PRO A 139 -3.83 -14.05 5.35
CA PRO A 139 -4.13 -12.64 5.09
C PRO A 139 -3.22 -11.72 5.90
N GLY A 140 -2.74 -10.65 5.28
CA GLY A 140 -1.78 -9.72 5.89
C GLY A 140 -0.31 -10.10 5.72
N THR A 141 0.00 -11.29 5.17
CA THR A 141 1.37 -11.66 4.82
C THR A 141 1.75 -11.05 3.47
N TYR A 142 2.86 -10.31 3.43
CA TYR A 142 3.45 -9.87 2.17
C TYR A 142 3.98 -11.09 1.39
N CYS A 143 3.65 -11.18 0.11
CA CYS A 143 4.17 -12.21 -0.77
C CYS A 143 4.18 -11.75 -2.24
N GLU A 144 5.01 -12.35 -3.04
CA GLU A 144 5.13 -12.10 -4.49
C GLU A 144 4.74 -13.37 -5.26
N PRO A 145 3.43 -13.60 -5.50
CA PRO A 145 2.97 -14.79 -6.21
C PRO A 145 3.32 -14.72 -7.71
N LYS A 146 3.80 -15.82 -8.26
CA LYS A 146 4.00 -15.95 -9.69
C LYS A 146 2.66 -16.15 -10.40
N MET A 147 2.26 -15.19 -11.19
CA MET A 147 1.02 -15.25 -11.97
C MET A 147 1.24 -16.04 -13.26
N THR A 148 0.28 -16.91 -13.60
CA THR A 148 0.28 -17.68 -14.87
C THR A 148 -0.60 -17.04 -15.93
N SER A 149 -1.55 -16.21 -15.52
CA SER A 149 -2.47 -15.49 -16.42
C SER A 149 -2.83 -14.16 -15.83
N VAL A 150 -2.84 -13.15 -16.65
CA VAL A 150 -3.31 -11.80 -16.30
C VAL A 150 -4.41 -11.44 -17.31
N GLY A 151 -5.54 -10.95 -16.81
CA GLY A 151 -6.67 -10.53 -17.62
C GLY A 151 -7.14 -9.14 -17.21
N SER A 152 -7.51 -8.32 -18.16
CA SER A 152 -8.12 -7.01 -17.95
C SER A 152 -9.50 -6.96 -18.58
N GLN A 153 -10.41 -6.20 -17.97
CA GLN A 153 -11.72 -5.88 -18.55
C GLN A 153 -11.66 -4.51 -19.20
N ASP A 154 -12.25 -4.39 -20.39
CA ASP A 154 -12.25 -3.15 -21.17
C ASP A 154 -13.02 -2.00 -20.51
N THR A 155 -13.96 -2.30 -19.62
CA THR A 155 -14.90 -1.31 -19.10
C THR A 155 -14.35 -0.44 -18.00
N THR A 156 -13.48 -0.97 -17.13
CA THR A 156 -12.96 -0.25 -15.95
C THR A 156 -11.60 -0.78 -15.51
N GLY A 157 -10.81 -1.32 -16.42
CA GLY A 157 -9.49 -1.86 -16.08
C GLY A 157 -8.58 -0.79 -15.45
N PRO A 158 -8.03 -1.02 -14.26
CA PRO A 158 -7.07 -0.10 -13.65
C PRO A 158 -5.72 -0.10 -14.39
N MET A 159 -5.52 -1.01 -15.32
CA MET A 159 -4.26 -1.16 -16.05
C MET A 159 -4.18 -0.15 -17.20
N THR A 160 -3.13 0.64 -17.19
CA THR A 160 -2.78 1.52 -18.31
C THR A 160 -2.06 0.73 -19.40
N ARG A 161 -1.98 1.32 -20.61
CA ARG A 161 -1.23 0.74 -21.71
C ARG A 161 0.23 0.43 -21.36
N ASP A 162 0.83 1.26 -20.52
CA ASP A 162 2.24 1.12 -20.16
C ASP A 162 2.43 0.01 -19.12
N GLU A 163 1.50 -0.14 -18.18
CA GLU A 163 1.48 -1.26 -17.23
C GLU A 163 1.23 -2.64 -17.89
N LEU A 164 0.61 -2.66 -19.06
CA LEU A 164 0.39 -3.91 -19.82
C LEU A 164 1.61 -4.35 -20.63
N LYS A 165 2.59 -3.48 -20.82
CA LYS A 165 3.81 -3.77 -21.58
C LYS A 165 4.93 -4.34 -20.73
N ASP A 166 4.94 -4.05 -19.44
CA ASP A 166 5.92 -4.49 -18.46
C ASP A 166 5.52 -5.83 -17.82
#